data_8ab5c5fd8d61d41f5920d914f51d4dc4
#
_entry.id   8ab5c5fd8d61d41f5920d914f51d4dc4
#
_cell.length_a   1.000
_cell.length_b   1.000
_cell.length_c   1.000
_cell.angle_alpha   90.00
_cell.angle_beta   90.00
_cell.angle_gamma   90.00
#
_symmetry.space_group_name_H-M   'P 1'
#
loop_
_entity.id
_entity.type
_entity.pdbx_description
1 polymer ?
#
loop_
_entity_poly.entity_id
_entity_poly.type
_entity_poly.pdbx_seq_one_letter_code
_entity_poly.pdbx_strand_id
1 'polypeptide(L)'
;MEIIVHQAILHVLDTTLDAPVLSGSCMEMTAEKTAYLQYHIEKLLASDDIRQCRPLPDSAFRYELEQNKDFIDLSCRIAGVLFDYMHAHTTIPGADLAVVDFTRDGQPWLGILKLNYKNGYTHYTESVDGAPVNSIIQQRACLPTKSGKVEEGALVDLTDYSMKLLEKKFDIDGHKEFYLSTVVFQYTTAEPEKKKLQAIQDAAVQAVQENYQDEPHVEAQVAMLIANQAADNDNKVTVEQVRRQLAEEYPLAAVPFDDYVEKSDVLEPTQAQQPVTVSPARIRRMESRSIHTASGIEVKIPTEILSEDSAVEFLHAEDGSVSLLIKNVIL
;
A
#
# COMPACT_ATOMS: atom_id res chain seq x y z
N MET A 1 0.86 14.81 12.19
CA MET A 1 2.04 14.30 11.45
C MET A 1 2.52 15.44 10.57
N GLU A 2 3.69 15.97 10.88
CA GLU A 2 4.30 17.10 10.18
C GLU A 2 5.47 16.55 9.32
N ILE A 3 5.48 16.87 8.02
CA ILE A 3 6.55 16.50 7.09
C ILE A 3 7.16 17.78 6.53
N ILE A 4 8.46 17.97 6.72
CA ILE A 4 9.20 19.13 6.21
C ILE A 4 10.30 18.61 5.27
N VAL A 5 10.21 18.93 3.99
CA VAL A 5 11.22 18.60 2.98
C VAL A 5 12.32 19.66 3.03
N HIS A 6 13.57 19.24 3.19
CA HIS A 6 14.76 20.11 3.27
C HIS A 6 15.41 20.24 1.91
N GLN A 7 15.68 19.12 1.24
CA GLN A 7 16.29 19.08 -0.09
C GLN A 7 15.84 17.82 -0.82
N ALA A 8 15.94 17.85 -2.15
CA ALA A 8 15.66 16.69 -2.98
C ALA A 8 16.49 16.71 -4.26
N ILE A 9 16.78 15.52 -4.78
CA ILE A 9 17.48 15.31 -6.04
C ILE A 9 16.69 14.32 -6.88
N LEU A 10 16.70 14.50 -8.21
CA LEU A 10 16.01 13.63 -9.15
C LEU A 10 17.02 13.03 -10.13
N HIS A 11 17.02 11.71 -10.27
CA HIS A 11 17.80 10.97 -11.25
C HIS A 11 16.86 10.31 -12.26
N VAL A 12 17.29 10.26 -13.53
CA VAL A 12 16.50 9.60 -14.60
C VAL A 12 17.03 8.18 -14.77
N LEU A 13 16.17 7.20 -14.51
CA LEU A 13 16.45 5.76 -14.65
C LEU A 13 15.65 5.19 -15.82
N ASP A 14 15.90 5.75 -17.01
CA ASP A 14 15.30 5.26 -18.26
C ASP A 14 16.07 4.03 -18.73
N THR A 15 15.49 2.86 -18.59
CA THR A 15 16.11 1.58 -18.96
C THR A 15 16.29 1.38 -20.47
N THR A 16 15.84 2.31 -21.30
CA THR A 16 16.16 2.34 -22.75
C THR A 16 17.51 2.95 -23.03
N LEU A 17 18.13 3.59 -22.02
CA LEU A 17 19.49 4.15 -22.09
C LEU A 17 20.51 3.15 -21.54
N ASP A 18 21.75 3.26 -21.98
CA ASP A 18 22.86 2.40 -21.50
C ASP A 18 23.35 2.77 -20.09
N ALA A 19 23.01 3.95 -19.60
CA ALA A 19 23.40 4.45 -18.28
C ALA A 19 22.33 5.42 -17.73
N PRO A 20 22.22 5.53 -16.38
CA PRO A 20 21.29 6.49 -15.78
C PRO A 20 21.78 7.93 -15.98
N VAL A 21 20.84 8.89 -16.03
CA VAL A 21 21.18 10.31 -16.01
C VAL A 21 21.19 10.78 -14.56
N LEU A 22 22.38 10.86 -13.97
CA LEU A 22 22.56 11.25 -12.58
C LEU A 22 22.69 12.78 -12.46
N SER A 23 21.88 13.39 -11.59
CA SER A 23 22.00 14.82 -11.28
C SER A 23 23.19 15.08 -10.37
N GLY A 24 23.96 16.11 -10.68
CA GLY A 24 25.10 16.56 -9.87
C GLY A 24 24.74 17.63 -8.83
N SER A 25 23.45 17.98 -8.65
CA SER A 25 22.99 18.98 -7.69
C SER A 25 21.53 18.73 -7.29
N CYS A 26 21.18 19.19 -6.09
CA CYS A 26 19.77 19.18 -5.63
C CYS A 26 18.89 20.08 -6.52
N MET A 27 17.63 19.74 -6.61
CA MET A 27 16.63 20.57 -7.28
C MET A 27 16.41 21.88 -6.51
N GLU A 28 16.18 22.96 -7.25
CA GLU A 28 15.59 24.15 -6.64
C GLU A 28 14.18 23.82 -6.16
N MET A 29 13.97 23.93 -4.84
CA MET A 29 12.69 23.59 -4.22
C MET A 29 11.72 24.77 -4.27
N THR A 30 10.70 24.63 -5.09
CA THR A 30 9.52 25.53 -5.13
C THR A 30 8.41 24.97 -4.26
N ALA A 31 7.44 25.81 -3.88
CA ALA A 31 6.26 25.35 -3.12
C ALA A 31 5.51 24.21 -3.83
N GLU A 32 5.46 24.22 -5.17
CA GLU A 32 4.83 23.17 -5.97
C GLU A 32 5.57 21.84 -5.89
N LYS A 33 6.91 21.86 -6.06
CA LYS A 33 7.75 20.65 -5.95
C LYS A 33 7.73 20.08 -4.54
N THR A 34 7.81 20.95 -3.53
CA THR A 34 7.70 20.56 -2.12
C THR A 34 6.37 19.85 -1.86
N ALA A 35 5.24 20.47 -2.26
CA ALA A 35 3.92 19.89 -2.11
C ALA A 35 3.73 18.58 -2.89
N TYR A 36 4.41 18.41 -4.03
CA TYR A 36 4.40 17.16 -4.79
C TYR A 36 5.09 16.02 -4.02
N LEU A 37 6.29 16.27 -3.52
CA LEU A 37 7.06 15.27 -2.77
C LEU A 37 6.40 14.92 -1.44
N GLN A 38 5.93 15.92 -0.69
CA GLN A 38 5.19 15.71 0.56
C GLN A 38 3.97 14.82 0.33
N TYR A 39 3.18 15.10 -0.70
CA TYR A 39 2.00 14.31 -1.04
C TYR A 39 2.35 12.83 -1.28
N HIS A 40 3.41 12.54 -2.04
CA HIS A 40 3.82 11.16 -2.31
C HIS A 40 4.39 10.45 -1.07
N ILE A 41 5.13 11.16 -0.22
CA ILE A 41 5.60 10.64 1.07
C ILE A 41 4.40 10.30 1.98
N GLU A 42 3.42 11.20 2.10
CA GLU A 42 2.20 10.97 2.89
C GLU A 42 1.39 9.79 2.35
N LYS A 43 1.25 9.68 1.03
CA LYS A 43 0.56 8.55 0.38
C LYS A 43 1.25 7.23 0.61
N LEU A 44 2.58 7.21 0.59
CA LEU A 44 3.36 6.03 0.90
C LEU A 44 3.17 5.62 2.35
N LEU A 45 3.25 6.56 3.30
CA LEU A 45 3.02 6.32 4.72
C LEU A 45 1.60 5.82 5.03
N ALA A 46 0.61 6.28 4.27
CA ALA A 46 -0.79 5.88 4.42
C ALA A 46 -1.17 4.60 3.67
N SER A 47 -0.22 3.98 2.97
CA SER A 47 -0.49 2.75 2.21
C SER A 47 -0.69 1.55 3.15
N ASP A 48 -1.80 0.85 2.99
CA ASP A 48 -2.07 -0.42 3.71
C ASP A 48 -1.13 -1.57 3.26
N ASP A 49 -0.44 -1.40 2.12
CA ASP A 49 0.50 -2.38 1.57
C ASP A 49 1.96 -2.09 1.98
N ILE A 50 2.20 -1.08 2.84
CA ILE A 50 3.55 -0.74 3.31
C ILE A 50 4.09 -1.82 4.25
N ARG A 51 5.37 -2.16 4.06
CA ARG A 51 6.07 -3.17 4.85
C ARG A 51 7.02 -2.50 5.82
N GLN A 52 7.08 -3.01 7.03
CA GLN A 52 8.10 -2.61 8.01
C GLN A 52 9.35 -3.47 7.79
N CYS A 53 10.50 -2.81 7.64
CA CYS A 53 11.73 -3.48 7.28
C CYS A 53 12.85 -3.12 8.27
N ARG A 54 13.76 -4.07 8.48
CA ARG A 54 14.99 -3.89 9.27
C ARG A 54 16.20 -4.27 8.42
N PRO A 55 17.32 -3.57 8.55
CA PRO A 55 18.51 -3.92 7.79
C PRO A 55 19.03 -5.30 8.16
N LEU A 56 19.48 -6.06 7.16
CA LEU A 56 20.30 -7.25 7.42
C LEU A 56 21.63 -6.83 8.03
N PRO A 57 22.28 -7.70 8.81
CA PRO A 57 23.55 -7.37 9.48
C PRO A 57 24.66 -6.89 8.52
N ASP A 58 24.66 -7.43 7.30
CA ASP A 58 25.62 -7.18 6.23
C ASP A 58 25.06 -6.31 5.08
N SER A 59 23.96 -5.59 5.32
CA SER A 59 23.35 -4.70 4.33
C SER A 59 24.34 -3.62 3.87
N ALA A 60 24.72 -3.68 2.58
CA ALA A 60 25.57 -2.67 1.96
C ALA A 60 24.87 -1.30 1.93
N PHE A 61 23.54 -1.29 1.72
CA PHE A 61 22.76 -0.04 1.75
C PHE A 61 22.80 0.63 3.14
N ARG A 62 22.63 -0.14 4.23
CA ARG A 62 22.78 0.41 5.58
C ARG A 62 24.18 0.98 5.80
N TYR A 63 25.22 0.27 5.37
CA TYR A 63 26.60 0.74 5.49
C TYR A 63 26.79 2.07 4.75
N GLU A 64 26.26 2.23 3.54
CA GLU A 64 26.29 3.48 2.80
C GLU A 64 25.59 4.62 3.56
N LEU A 65 24.43 4.38 4.17
CA LEU A 65 23.72 5.37 4.99
C LEU A 65 24.54 5.83 6.21
N GLU A 66 25.31 4.93 6.82
CA GLU A 66 26.12 5.23 8.00
C GLU A 66 27.40 6.00 7.63
N GLN A 67 28.04 5.63 6.54
CA GLN A 67 29.35 6.14 6.16
C GLN A 67 29.29 7.36 5.24
N ASN A 68 28.35 7.38 4.31
CA ASN A 68 28.26 8.45 3.32
C ASN A 68 27.41 9.62 3.85
N LYS A 69 28.05 10.74 4.11
CA LYS A 69 27.39 11.97 4.60
C LYS A 69 27.11 12.98 3.48
N ASP A 70 27.59 12.72 2.27
CA ASP A 70 27.26 13.54 1.11
C ASP A 70 25.94 13.05 0.49
N PHE A 71 24.92 13.89 0.58
CA PHE A 71 23.59 13.56 0.10
C PHE A 71 23.53 13.29 -1.41
N ILE A 72 24.33 14.03 -2.21
CA ILE A 72 24.37 13.87 -3.66
C ILE A 72 25.05 12.56 -4.01
N ASP A 73 26.24 12.28 -3.43
CA ASP A 73 26.95 11.03 -3.68
C ASP A 73 26.13 9.81 -3.24
N LEU A 74 25.50 9.86 -2.06
CA LEU A 74 24.60 8.81 -1.58
C LEU A 74 23.44 8.56 -2.56
N SER A 75 22.81 9.63 -3.03
CA SER A 75 21.68 9.51 -3.97
C SER A 75 22.12 8.92 -5.32
N CYS A 76 23.29 9.28 -5.81
CA CYS A 76 23.87 8.72 -7.04
C CYS A 76 24.18 7.22 -6.90
N ARG A 77 24.70 6.78 -5.74
CA ARG A 77 24.96 5.35 -5.48
C ARG A 77 23.66 4.55 -5.44
N ILE A 78 22.64 5.04 -4.75
CA ILE A 78 21.31 4.42 -4.73
C ILE A 78 20.76 4.30 -6.15
N ALA A 79 20.82 5.39 -6.91
CA ALA A 79 20.34 5.42 -8.30
C ALA A 79 21.08 4.45 -9.21
N GLY A 80 22.41 4.32 -9.06
CA GLY A 80 23.25 3.40 -9.83
C GLY A 80 22.85 1.94 -9.57
N VAL A 81 22.80 1.52 -8.30
CA VAL A 81 22.43 0.14 -7.94
C VAL A 81 21.03 -0.20 -8.45
N LEU A 82 20.09 0.73 -8.32
CA LEU A 82 18.72 0.53 -8.77
C LEU A 82 18.64 0.44 -10.29
N PHE A 83 19.34 1.32 -11.03
CA PHE A 83 19.38 1.31 -12.48
C PHE A 83 19.99 0.03 -13.03
N ASP A 84 21.14 -0.41 -12.51
CA ASP A 84 21.82 -1.61 -12.96
C ASP A 84 20.89 -2.84 -12.89
N TYR A 85 20.14 -2.94 -11.78
CA TYR A 85 19.18 -4.04 -11.64
C TYR A 85 17.97 -3.91 -12.56
N MET A 86 17.40 -2.70 -12.71
CA MET A 86 16.29 -2.42 -13.63
C MET A 86 16.70 -2.67 -15.10
N HIS A 87 17.91 -2.27 -15.48
CA HIS A 87 18.42 -2.44 -16.83
C HIS A 87 18.64 -3.92 -17.18
N ALA A 88 19.10 -4.72 -16.20
CA ALA A 88 19.24 -6.18 -16.37
C ALA A 88 17.89 -6.91 -16.48
N HIS A 89 16.81 -6.36 -15.90
CA HIS A 89 15.49 -7.02 -15.82
C HIS A 89 14.39 -6.15 -16.44
N THR A 90 14.12 -6.34 -17.72
CA THR A 90 13.22 -5.51 -18.56
C THR A 90 11.75 -5.54 -18.12
N THR A 91 11.37 -6.45 -17.24
CA THR A 91 10.02 -6.48 -16.63
C THR A 91 9.81 -5.33 -15.64
N ILE A 92 10.90 -4.75 -15.12
CA ILE A 92 10.85 -3.61 -14.22
C ILE A 92 10.76 -2.32 -15.05
N PRO A 93 9.72 -1.50 -14.89
CA PRO A 93 9.53 -0.32 -15.72
C PRO A 93 10.58 0.76 -15.43
N GLY A 94 10.97 1.52 -16.47
CA GLY A 94 11.74 2.75 -16.34
C GLY A 94 11.04 3.77 -15.45
N ALA A 95 11.83 4.59 -14.76
CA ALA A 95 11.34 5.51 -13.76
C ALA A 95 12.28 6.70 -13.58
N ASP A 96 11.84 7.75 -12.92
CA ASP A 96 12.74 8.68 -12.24
C ASP A 96 12.83 8.31 -10.77
N LEU A 97 14.02 8.54 -10.19
CA LEU A 97 14.24 8.34 -8.76
C LEU A 97 14.37 9.70 -8.07
N ALA A 98 13.40 10.02 -7.21
CA ALA A 98 13.50 11.17 -6.32
C ALA A 98 14.06 10.71 -4.97
N VAL A 99 15.24 11.24 -4.57
CA VAL A 99 15.79 11.07 -3.23
C VAL A 99 15.52 12.35 -2.46
N VAL A 100 14.95 12.24 -1.27
CA VAL A 100 14.39 13.36 -0.50
C VAL A 100 14.90 13.31 0.94
N ASP A 101 15.57 14.36 1.38
CA ASP A 101 15.92 14.58 2.78
C ASP A 101 14.79 15.38 3.44
N PHE A 102 14.18 14.81 4.48
CA PHE A 102 13.06 15.43 5.15
C PHE A 102 13.03 15.10 6.65
N THR A 103 12.29 15.89 7.42
CA THR A 103 11.94 15.55 8.80
C THR A 103 10.47 15.16 8.89
N ARG A 104 10.21 14.18 9.75
CA ARG A 104 8.86 13.78 10.15
C ARG A 104 8.73 13.88 11.65
N ASP A 105 7.81 14.75 12.11
CA ASP A 105 7.62 15.02 13.54
C ASP A 105 8.95 15.35 14.26
N GLY A 106 9.85 16.08 13.57
CA GLY A 106 11.16 16.48 14.06
C GLY A 106 12.27 15.43 13.96
N GLN A 107 11.99 14.22 13.51
CA GLN A 107 13.01 13.17 13.30
C GLN A 107 13.51 13.16 11.85
N PRO A 108 14.81 12.87 11.59
CA PRO A 108 15.38 12.85 10.25
C PRO A 108 15.00 11.58 9.48
N TRP A 109 14.59 11.75 8.23
CA TRP A 109 14.19 10.69 7.31
C TRP A 109 14.80 10.87 5.92
N LEU A 110 15.06 9.75 5.24
CA LEU A 110 15.41 9.71 3.83
C LEU A 110 14.26 9.06 3.03
N GLY A 111 13.71 9.80 2.06
CA GLY A 111 12.74 9.29 1.11
C GLY A 111 13.43 8.85 -0.19
N ILE A 112 13.07 7.67 -0.69
CA ILE A 112 13.55 7.10 -1.96
C ILE A 112 12.29 6.73 -2.74
N LEU A 113 11.88 7.60 -3.66
CA LEU A 113 10.63 7.47 -4.40
C LEU A 113 10.92 7.08 -5.85
N LYS A 114 10.59 5.84 -6.23
CA LYS A 114 10.66 5.40 -7.62
C LYS A 114 9.38 5.80 -8.34
N LEU A 115 9.50 6.79 -9.21
CA LEU A 115 8.42 7.41 -9.93
C LEU A 115 8.28 6.76 -11.31
N ASN A 116 7.59 5.61 -11.38
CA ASN A 116 7.41 4.85 -12.61
C ASN A 116 6.74 5.68 -13.69
N TYR A 117 7.27 5.63 -14.91
CA TYR A 117 6.75 6.39 -16.03
C TYR A 117 5.30 6.03 -16.35
N LYS A 118 4.53 7.05 -16.68
CA LYS A 118 3.15 6.95 -17.16
C LYS A 118 3.04 7.56 -18.55
N ASN A 119 2.15 7.02 -19.35
CA ASN A 119 1.83 7.60 -20.64
C ASN A 119 0.95 8.83 -20.44
N GLY A 120 1.32 9.93 -21.10
CA GLY A 120 0.53 11.16 -21.20
C GLY A 120 0.40 11.59 -22.64
N TYR A 121 -0.47 12.56 -22.90
CA TYR A 121 -0.59 13.20 -24.20
C TYR A 121 -0.40 14.70 -24.03
N THR A 122 0.30 15.33 -24.99
CA THR A 122 0.42 16.77 -25.08
C THR A 122 0.24 17.21 -26.53
N HIS A 123 -0.05 18.49 -26.73
CA HIS A 123 -0.05 19.05 -28.09
C HIS A 123 1.38 19.39 -28.52
N TYR A 124 1.59 19.33 -29.81
CA TYR A 124 2.76 19.83 -30.50
C TYR A 124 2.34 20.71 -31.63
N THR A 125 2.99 21.86 -31.75
CA THR A 125 2.72 22.82 -32.85
C THR A 125 3.95 22.93 -33.73
N GLU A 126 3.82 22.68 -35.00
CA GLU A 126 4.84 22.88 -36.02
C GLU A 126 4.39 23.90 -37.08
N SER A 127 5.33 24.48 -37.79
CA SER A 127 5.02 25.35 -38.92
C SER A 127 5.19 24.57 -40.20
N VAL A 128 4.13 24.40 -40.97
CA VAL A 128 4.13 23.77 -42.28
C VAL A 128 3.68 24.83 -43.30
N ASP A 129 4.54 25.14 -44.28
CA ASP A 129 4.31 26.15 -45.29
C ASP A 129 3.93 27.54 -44.71
N GLY A 130 4.47 27.90 -43.56
CA GLY A 130 4.21 29.17 -42.87
C GLY A 130 2.91 29.22 -42.05
N ALA A 131 2.14 28.13 -42.00
CA ALA A 131 0.94 28.01 -41.17
C ALA A 131 1.19 27.12 -39.98
N PRO A 132 0.63 27.42 -38.76
CA PRO A 132 0.73 26.53 -37.60
C PRO A 132 -0.16 25.32 -37.81
N VAL A 133 0.43 24.12 -37.60
CA VAL A 133 -0.26 22.82 -37.59
C VAL A 133 -0.13 22.23 -36.21
N ASN A 134 -1.26 21.91 -35.57
CA ASN A 134 -1.32 21.31 -34.26
C ASN A 134 -1.51 19.81 -34.39
N SER A 135 -0.75 19.04 -33.61
CA SER A 135 -0.80 17.57 -33.52
C SER A 135 -0.85 17.11 -32.06
N ILE A 136 -1.25 15.88 -31.83
CA ILE A 136 -1.19 15.24 -30.52
C ILE A 136 0.01 14.29 -30.52
N ILE A 137 0.89 14.47 -29.56
CA ILE A 137 2.02 13.55 -29.34
C ILE A 137 1.87 12.83 -28.00
N GLN A 138 2.30 11.57 -27.97
CA GLN A 138 2.37 10.77 -26.76
C GLN A 138 3.67 11.05 -26.04
N GLN A 139 3.56 11.47 -24.78
CA GLN A 139 4.68 11.59 -23.85
C GLN A 139 4.76 10.29 -23.01
N ARG A 140 5.84 9.53 -23.18
CA ARG A 140 5.99 8.20 -22.54
C ARG A 140 6.65 8.24 -21.18
N ALA A 141 7.33 9.33 -20.81
CA ALA A 141 8.06 9.50 -19.58
C ALA A 141 7.45 10.58 -18.66
N CYS A 142 6.11 10.55 -18.50
CA CYS A 142 5.45 11.44 -17.53
C CYS A 142 5.58 10.86 -16.12
N LEU A 143 5.88 11.73 -15.15
CA LEU A 143 5.85 11.36 -13.74
C LEU A 143 4.40 11.15 -13.25
N PRO A 144 4.20 10.34 -12.19
CA PRO A 144 2.89 10.21 -11.57
C PRO A 144 2.33 11.57 -11.14
N THR A 145 1.06 11.81 -11.42
CA THR A 145 0.36 12.99 -10.90
C THR A 145 0.09 12.86 -9.41
N LYS A 146 -0.34 13.93 -8.72
CA LYS A 146 -0.79 13.86 -7.32
C LYS A 146 -1.93 12.86 -7.10
N SER A 147 -2.79 12.60 -8.09
CA SER A 147 -3.81 11.55 -8.02
C SER A 147 -3.25 10.14 -8.28
N GLY A 148 -2.06 10.03 -8.88
CA GLY A 148 -1.38 8.77 -9.14
C GLY A 148 -0.74 8.19 -7.88
N LYS A 149 -0.63 6.86 -7.81
CA LYS A 149 0.12 6.19 -6.74
C LYS A 149 1.60 6.10 -7.11
N VAL A 150 2.48 6.40 -6.13
CA VAL A 150 3.82 5.84 -6.11
C VAL A 150 3.66 4.35 -5.82
N GLU A 151 4.17 3.51 -6.69
CA GLU A 151 4.00 2.07 -6.62
C GLU A 151 5.17 1.39 -5.90
N GLU A 152 6.32 2.06 -5.87
CA GLU A 152 7.55 1.57 -5.27
C GLU A 152 8.29 2.75 -4.63
N GLY A 153 8.73 2.56 -3.39
CA GLY A 153 9.49 3.58 -2.66
C GLY A 153 9.77 3.17 -1.22
N ALA A 154 10.80 3.77 -0.67
CA ALA A 154 11.25 3.55 0.70
C ALA A 154 11.33 4.85 1.48
N LEU A 155 10.97 4.79 2.76
CA LEU A 155 11.18 5.87 3.72
C LEU A 155 12.00 5.30 4.87
N VAL A 156 13.22 5.80 5.04
CA VAL A 156 14.19 5.32 6.02
C VAL A 156 14.24 6.29 7.19
N ASP A 157 14.02 5.80 8.39
CA ASP A 157 14.30 6.52 9.63
C ASP A 157 15.81 6.55 9.86
N LEU A 158 16.42 7.73 9.83
CA LEU A 158 17.88 7.86 9.98
C LEU A 158 18.36 7.75 11.44
N THR A 159 17.44 7.56 12.40
CA THR A 159 17.81 7.37 13.81
C THR A 159 18.10 5.90 14.14
N ASP A 160 17.39 4.95 13.53
CA ASP A 160 17.54 3.51 13.78
C ASP A 160 17.67 2.66 12.51
N TYR A 161 17.71 3.32 11.34
CA TYR A 161 17.76 2.71 10.01
C TYR A 161 16.61 1.75 9.70
N SER A 162 15.52 1.81 10.45
CA SER A 162 14.30 1.12 10.05
C SER A 162 13.71 1.73 8.79
N MET A 163 13.03 0.92 8.01
CA MET A 163 12.48 1.35 6.72
C MET A 163 11.01 1.00 6.60
N LYS A 164 10.25 1.92 6.03
CA LYS A 164 8.90 1.68 5.51
C LYS A 164 9.01 1.53 4.00
N LEU A 165 8.70 0.35 3.49
CA LEU A 165 8.91 -0.03 2.09
C LEU A 165 7.59 -0.36 1.41
N LEU A 166 7.33 0.29 0.29
CA LEU A 166 6.30 -0.12 -0.66
C LEU A 166 7.00 -0.70 -1.89
N GLU A 167 6.71 -1.94 -2.23
CA GLU A 167 7.35 -2.64 -3.34
C GLU A 167 6.38 -3.58 -4.05
N LYS A 168 6.69 -3.90 -5.30
CA LYS A 168 5.96 -4.86 -6.14
C LYS A 168 6.83 -6.05 -6.47
N LYS A 169 6.18 -7.18 -6.75
CA LYS A 169 6.85 -8.33 -7.35
C LYS A 169 6.91 -8.17 -8.85
N PHE A 170 8.08 -8.42 -9.41
CA PHE A 170 8.30 -8.52 -10.85
C PHE A 170 8.69 -9.94 -11.23
N ASP A 171 8.50 -10.28 -12.50
CA ASP A 171 8.99 -11.54 -13.04
C ASP A 171 10.49 -11.41 -13.29
N ILE A 172 11.28 -12.12 -12.48
CA ILE A 172 12.73 -12.16 -12.56
C ILE A 172 13.10 -13.61 -12.87
N ASP A 173 13.61 -13.85 -14.05
CA ASP A 173 14.03 -15.19 -14.52
C ASP A 173 12.92 -16.27 -14.36
N GLY A 174 11.66 -15.89 -14.58
CA GLY A 174 10.50 -16.78 -14.50
C GLY A 174 9.90 -16.93 -13.10
N HIS A 175 10.38 -16.19 -12.11
CA HIS A 175 9.87 -16.17 -10.75
C HIS A 175 9.40 -14.77 -10.33
N LYS A 176 8.29 -14.71 -9.57
CA LYS A 176 7.82 -13.42 -9.02
C LYS A 176 8.55 -13.08 -7.73
N GLU A 177 9.45 -12.11 -7.81
CA GLU A 177 10.32 -11.72 -6.70
C GLU A 177 10.20 -10.24 -6.35
N PHE A 178 10.51 -9.92 -5.10
CA PHE A 178 10.75 -8.56 -4.64
C PHE A 178 12.24 -8.25 -4.81
N TYR A 179 12.57 -7.16 -5.46
CA TYR A 179 13.97 -6.80 -5.71
C TYR A 179 14.47 -5.64 -4.84
N LEU A 180 13.56 -4.71 -4.45
CA LEU A 180 13.97 -3.57 -3.62
C LEU A 180 14.45 -4.04 -2.25
N SER A 181 13.65 -4.85 -1.55
CA SER A 181 14.01 -5.36 -0.23
C SER A 181 15.20 -6.32 -0.27
N THR A 182 15.24 -7.21 -1.26
CA THR A 182 16.21 -8.33 -1.29
C THR A 182 17.55 -7.93 -1.88
N VAL A 183 17.56 -7.18 -2.98
CA VAL A 183 18.78 -6.86 -3.73
C VAL A 183 19.26 -5.44 -3.46
N VAL A 184 18.36 -4.44 -3.62
CA VAL A 184 18.77 -3.03 -3.54
C VAL A 184 19.06 -2.61 -2.11
N PHE A 185 18.18 -2.91 -1.16
CA PHE A 185 18.32 -2.46 0.22
C PHE A 185 18.90 -3.51 1.16
N GLN A 186 18.71 -4.80 0.87
CA GLN A 186 19.14 -5.91 1.71
C GLN A 186 18.57 -5.80 3.14
N TYR A 187 17.23 -5.75 3.19
CA TYR A 187 16.45 -5.62 4.41
C TYR A 187 15.51 -6.81 4.60
N THR A 188 15.30 -7.22 5.85
CA THR A 188 14.20 -8.12 6.19
C THR A 188 12.88 -7.38 6.07
N THR A 189 11.83 -8.07 5.64
CA THR A 189 10.50 -7.48 5.51
C THR A 189 9.50 -8.23 6.38
N ALA A 190 8.71 -7.50 7.17
CA ALA A 190 7.51 -8.05 7.78
C ALA A 190 6.36 -7.99 6.78
N GLU A 191 5.42 -8.93 6.89
CA GLU A 191 4.21 -8.85 6.08
C GLU A 191 3.41 -7.57 6.37
N PRO A 192 2.78 -6.96 5.33
CA PRO A 192 1.98 -5.75 5.52
C PRO A 192 0.85 -5.99 6.55
N GLU A 193 0.55 -4.95 7.34
CA GLU A 193 -0.55 -5.00 8.31
C GLU A 193 -1.88 -5.41 7.68
N LYS A 194 -2.12 -4.99 6.43
CA LYS A 194 -3.28 -5.41 5.64
C LYS A 194 -3.36 -6.93 5.46
N LYS A 195 -2.23 -7.61 5.17
CA LYS A 195 -2.21 -9.05 4.99
C LYS A 195 -2.41 -9.79 6.30
N LYS A 196 -1.79 -9.31 7.38
CA LYS A 196 -1.98 -9.86 8.73
C LYS A 196 -3.45 -9.75 9.15
N LEU A 197 -4.05 -8.59 8.96
CA LEU A 197 -5.46 -8.37 9.25
C LEU A 197 -6.37 -9.27 8.42
N GLN A 198 -6.07 -9.43 7.13
CA GLN A 198 -6.82 -10.34 6.25
C GLN A 198 -6.70 -11.78 6.73
N ALA A 199 -5.51 -12.25 7.11
CA ALA A 199 -5.33 -13.59 7.64
C ALA A 199 -6.10 -13.82 8.95
N ILE A 200 -6.14 -12.84 9.86
CA ILE A 200 -6.97 -12.88 11.07
C ILE A 200 -8.46 -12.97 10.70
N GLN A 201 -8.91 -12.15 9.76
CA GLN A 201 -10.31 -12.16 9.31
C GLN A 201 -10.68 -13.48 8.64
N ASP A 202 -9.84 -14.00 7.75
CA ASP A 202 -10.08 -15.27 7.05
C ASP A 202 -10.12 -16.45 8.04
N ALA A 203 -9.22 -16.50 9.02
CA ALA A 203 -9.22 -17.50 10.09
C ALA A 203 -10.52 -17.44 10.91
N ALA A 204 -10.98 -16.24 11.26
CA ALA A 204 -12.20 -16.05 12.02
C ALA A 204 -13.45 -16.47 11.20
N VAL A 205 -13.52 -16.09 9.94
CA VAL A 205 -14.63 -16.49 9.04
C VAL A 205 -14.68 -18.01 8.89
N GLN A 206 -13.54 -18.67 8.64
CA GLN A 206 -13.49 -20.11 8.49
C GLN A 206 -13.90 -20.83 9.79
N ALA A 207 -13.44 -20.36 10.94
CA ALA A 207 -13.78 -20.93 12.24
C ALA A 207 -15.28 -20.83 12.55
N VAL A 208 -15.93 -19.73 12.20
CA VAL A 208 -17.39 -19.57 12.36
C VAL A 208 -18.12 -20.46 11.37
N GLN A 209 -17.77 -20.46 10.09
CA GLN A 209 -18.44 -21.25 9.05
C GLN A 209 -18.37 -22.76 9.29
N GLU A 210 -17.30 -23.24 9.92
CA GLU A 210 -17.14 -24.67 10.25
C GLU A 210 -18.20 -25.18 11.23
N ASN A 211 -18.60 -24.34 12.19
CA ASN A 211 -19.47 -24.73 13.29
C ASN A 211 -20.88 -24.09 13.23
N TYR A 212 -21.05 -23.04 12.43
CA TYR A 212 -22.29 -22.27 12.28
C TYR A 212 -22.66 -22.15 10.80
N GLN A 213 -22.99 -23.29 10.16
CA GLN A 213 -23.20 -23.39 8.71
C GLN A 213 -24.40 -22.58 8.20
N ASP A 214 -25.40 -22.36 9.03
CA ASP A 214 -26.64 -21.63 8.70
C ASP A 214 -26.55 -20.14 9.06
N GLU A 215 -25.39 -19.67 9.56
CA GLU A 215 -25.24 -18.27 9.97
C GLU A 215 -25.12 -17.37 8.72
N PRO A 216 -26.05 -16.44 8.51
CA PRO A 216 -25.99 -15.54 7.35
C PRO A 216 -24.91 -14.47 7.56
N HIS A 217 -24.28 -14.05 6.45
CA HIS A 217 -23.39 -12.89 6.43
C HIS A 217 -22.16 -12.95 7.37
N VAL A 218 -21.62 -14.13 7.66
CA VAL A 218 -20.46 -14.35 8.56
C VAL A 218 -19.31 -13.40 8.26
N GLU A 219 -18.95 -13.20 6.98
CA GLU A 219 -17.86 -12.29 6.58
C GLU A 219 -18.11 -10.86 7.06
N ALA A 220 -19.36 -10.38 7.00
CA ALA A 220 -19.70 -9.02 7.42
C ALA A 220 -19.71 -8.90 8.94
N GLN A 221 -20.22 -9.91 9.66
CA GLN A 221 -20.24 -9.95 11.12
C GLN A 221 -18.82 -10.00 11.70
N VAL A 222 -17.96 -10.86 11.17
CA VAL A 222 -16.54 -10.92 11.54
C VAL A 222 -15.80 -9.61 11.23
N ALA A 223 -16.07 -9.00 10.06
CA ALA A 223 -15.47 -7.71 9.72
C ALA A 223 -15.89 -6.61 10.72
N MET A 224 -17.14 -6.58 11.13
CA MET A 224 -17.67 -5.65 12.13
C MET A 224 -17.08 -5.88 13.52
N LEU A 225 -16.97 -7.15 13.96
CA LEU A 225 -16.30 -7.52 15.21
C LEU A 225 -14.86 -6.95 15.25
N ILE A 226 -14.10 -7.14 14.16
CA ILE A 226 -12.73 -6.63 14.05
C ILE A 226 -12.71 -5.09 14.03
N ALA A 227 -13.66 -4.46 13.32
CA ALA A 227 -13.75 -2.99 13.27
C ALA A 227 -14.03 -2.37 14.64
N ASN A 228 -14.96 -2.96 15.40
CA ASN A 228 -15.30 -2.52 16.76
C ASN A 228 -14.09 -2.67 17.70
N GLN A 229 -13.40 -3.82 17.65
CA GLN A 229 -12.17 -4.02 18.43
C GLN A 229 -11.09 -3.01 18.09
N ALA A 230 -10.94 -2.67 16.80
CA ALA A 230 -9.97 -1.67 16.37
C ALA A 230 -10.35 -0.26 16.86
N ALA A 231 -11.63 0.12 16.78
CA ALA A 231 -12.12 1.43 17.24
C ALA A 231 -11.88 1.65 18.74
N ASP A 232 -12.08 0.59 19.55
CA ASP A 232 -11.90 0.63 21.00
C ASP A 232 -10.43 0.61 21.45
N ASN A 233 -9.48 0.29 20.55
CA ASN A 233 -8.06 0.08 20.86
C ASN A 233 -7.11 0.90 19.98
N ASP A 234 -7.34 2.19 19.80
CA ASP A 234 -6.49 3.10 19.02
C ASP A 234 -6.17 2.59 17.61
N ASN A 235 -7.15 2.03 16.93
CA ASN A 235 -7.04 1.39 15.61
C ASN A 235 -6.08 0.19 15.57
N LYS A 236 -6.01 -0.58 16.65
CA LYS A 236 -5.17 -1.78 16.75
C LYS A 236 -6.01 -2.99 17.12
N VAL A 237 -5.63 -4.14 16.57
CA VAL A 237 -6.27 -5.43 16.84
C VAL A 237 -5.20 -6.49 17.10
N THR A 238 -5.41 -7.35 18.10
CA THR A 238 -4.58 -8.54 18.33
C THR A 238 -5.40 -9.81 18.06
N VAL A 239 -4.71 -10.89 17.72
CA VAL A 239 -5.33 -12.21 17.58
C VAL A 239 -6.11 -12.59 18.85
N GLU A 240 -5.53 -12.33 20.03
CA GLU A 240 -6.17 -12.64 21.31
C GLU A 240 -7.47 -11.85 21.55
N GLN A 241 -7.54 -10.59 21.14
CA GLN A 241 -8.76 -9.80 21.24
C GLN A 241 -9.87 -10.37 20.33
N VAL A 242 -9.52 -10.72 19.08
CA VAL A 242 -10.47 -11.35 18.15
C VAL A 242 -10.94 -12.70 18.67
N ARG A 243 -10.02 -13.54 19.18
CA ARG A 243 -10.33 -14.82 19.78
C ARG A 243 -11.31 -14.70 20.93
N ARG A 244 -11.09 -13.76 21.85
CA ARG A 244 -11.97 -13.54 23.00
C ARG A 244 -13.39 -13.13 22.56
N GLN A 245 -13.48 -12.21 21.60
CA GLN A 245 -14.78 -11.78 21.08
C GLN A 245 -15.51 -12.92 20.35
N LEU A 246 -14.77 -13.72 19.57
CA LEU A 246 -15.33 -14.91 18.94
C LEU A 246 -15.86 -15.90 19.99
N ALA A 247 -15.16 -16.09 21.12
CA ALA A 247 -15.62 -16.98 22.19
C ALA A 247 -16.90 -16.47 22.88
N GLU A 248 -17.15 -15.17 22.88
CA GLU A 248 -18.38 -14.55 23.42
C GLU A 248 -19.55 -14.69 22.44
N GLU A 249 -19.34 -14.43 21.13
CA GLU A 249 -20.40 -14.43 20.13
C GLU A 249 -20.61 -15.80 19.48
N TYR A 250 -19.51 -16.54 19.25
CA TYR A 250 -19.46 -17.86 18.60
C TYR A 250 -18.61 -18.85 19.42
N PRO A 251 -19.10 -19.36 20.58
CA PRO A 251 -18.29 -20.16 21.51
C PRO A 251 -17.56 -21.36 20.88
N LEU A 252 -18.19 -22.00 19.84
CA LEU A 252 -17.59 -23.15 19.18
C LEU A 252 -16.51 -22.78 18.15
N ALA A 253 -16.37 -21.50 17.78
CA ALA A 253 -15.39 -21.05 16.81
C ALA A 253 -14.02 -20.73 17.42
N ALA A 254 -13.91 -20.56 18.74
CA ALA A 254 -12.68 -20.13 19.39
C ALA A 254 -11.49 -21.11 19.20
N VAL A 255 -11.75 -22.41 19.31
CA VAL A 255 -10.70 -23.44 19.13
C VAL A 255 -10.31 -23.61 17.67
N PRO A 256 -11.26 -23.75 16.70
CA PRO A 256 -10.92 -23.74 15.27
C PRO A 256 -10.17 -22.48 14.83
N PHE A 257 -10.49 -21.31 15.39
CA PHE A 257 -9.77 -20.07 15.10
C PHE A 257 -8.27 -20.17 15.45
N ASP A 258 -7.93 -20.70 16.62
CA ASP A 258 -6.54 -20.93 17.01
C ASP A 258 -5.81 -21.83 15.99
N ASP A 259 -6.46 -22.92 15.54
CA ASP A 259 -5.92 -23.84 14.54
C ASP A 259 -5.69 -23.15 13.16
N TYR A 260 -6.60 -22.27 12.75
CA TYR A 260 -6.45 -21.54 11.49
C TYR A 260 -5.37 -20.46 11.58
N VAL A 261 -5.22 -19.80 12.73
CA VAL A 261 -4.13 -18.85 12.98
C VAL A 261 -2.77 -19.55 12.94
N GLU A 262 -2.63 -20.73 13.58
CA GLU A 262 -1.38 -21.50 13.57
C GLU A 262 -1.00 -22.02 12.17
N LYS A 263 -1.97 -22.31 11.32
CA LYS A 263 -1.75 -22.74 9.93
C LYS A 263 -1.48 -21.62 8.96
N SER A 264 -1.58 -20.37 9.41
CA SER A 264 -1.38 -19.19 8.53
C SER A 264 0.10 -18.96 8.25
N ASP A 265 0.47 -18.91 6.98
CA ASP A 265 1.83 -18.52 6.55
C ASP A 265 2.17 -17.04 6.81
N VAL A 266 1.17 -16.23 7.20
CA VAL A 266 1.26 -14.78 7.39
C VAL A 266 1.39 -14.40 8.87
N LEU A 267 0.82 -15.22 9.77
CA LEU A 267 0.77 -14.96 11.20
C LEU A 267 1.80 -15.84 11.92
N GLU A 268 3.04 -15.40 11.97
CA GLU A 268 4.06 -16.12 12.76
C GLU A 268 3.66 -16.13 14.24
N PRO A 269 3.91 -17.21 14.99
CA PRO A 269 3.54 -17.36 16.41
C PRO A 269 4.03 -16.20 17.30
N THR A 270 5.22 -15.66 17.01
CA THR A 270 5.79 -14.50 17.71
C THR A 270 5.12 -13.18 17.33
N GLN A 271 4.52 -13.10 16.16
CA GLN A 271 3.84 -11.92 15.64
C GLN A 271 2.33 -11.93 15.94
N ALA A 272 1.74 -13.11 16.21
CA ALA A 272 0.32 -13.23 16.57
C ALA A 272 -0.05 -12.45 17.84
N GLN A 273 0.92 -12.20 18.73
CA GLN A 273 0.75 -11.38 19.93
C GLN A 273 0.96 -9.88 19.68
N GLN A 274 1.52 -9.50 18.53
CA GLN A 274 1.73 -8.09 18.20
C GLN A 274 0.43 -7.47 17.67
N PRO A 275 0.09 -6.24 18.10
CA PRO A 275 -1.09 -5.58 17.58
C PRO A 275 -0.92 -5.22 16.10
N VAL A 276 -1.92 -5.56 15.30
CA VAL A 276 -2.05 -5.19 13.89
C VAL A 276 -2.74 -3.83 13.82
N THR A 277 -2.13 -2.87 13.14
CA THR A 277 -2.71 -1.54 12.95
C THR A 277 -3.71 -1.58 11.80
N VAL A 278 -4.92 -1.09 12.05
CA VAL A 278 -5.99 -0.99 11.05
C VAL A 278 -6.15 0.46 10.63
N SER A 279 -6.02 0.76 9.34
CA SER A 279 -6.21 2.14 8.90
C SER A 279 -7.66 2.60 9.10
N PRO A 280 -7.91 3.90 9.44
CA PRO A 280 -9.26 4.43 9.58
C PRO A 280 -10.13 4.26 8.31
N ALA A 281 -9.49 4.25 7.14
CA ALA A 281 -10.18 4.00 5.88
C ALA A 281 -10.65 2.53 5.76
N ARG A 282 -9.89 1.59 6.34
CA ARG A 282 -10.25 0.18 6.35
C ARG A 282 -11.35 -0.11 7.39
N ILE A 283 -11.28 0.49 8.57
CA ILE A 283 -12.36 0.41 9.57
C ILE A 283 -13.67 0.84 8.92
N ARG A 284 -13.73 2.04 8.31
CA ARG A 284 -14.93 2.52 7.61
C ARG A 284 -15.44 1.61 6.49
N ARG A 285 -14.56 0.83 5.85
CA ARG A 285 -14.98 -0.17 4.85
C ARG A 285 -15.55 -1.43 5.48
N MET A 286 -15.08 -1.82 6.65
CA MET A 286 -15.61 -2.95 7.43
C MET A 286 -16.97 -2.62 8.03
N GLU A 287 -17.20 -1.36 8.44
CA GLU A 287 -18.46 -0.86 8.97
C GLU A 287 -19.58 -0.71 7.92
N SER A 288 -19.26 -0.82 6.64
CA SER A 288 -20.25 -0.65 5.57
C SER A 288 -19.92 -1.47 4.33
N ARG A 289 -20.94 -2.04 3.70
CA ARG A 289 -20.85 -2.75 2.42
C ARG A 289 -21.38 -1.88 1.29
N SER A 290 -20.60 -1.70 0.23
CA SER A 290 -21.05 -1.05 -1.01
C SER A 290 -21.53 -2.10 -2.00
N ILE A 291 -22.75 -1.93 -2.51
CA ILE A 291 -23.36 -2.76 -3.54
C ILE A 291 -23.47 -1.92 -4.80
N HIS A 292 -22.90 -2.42 -5.89
CA HIS A 292 -22.99 -1.77 -7.20
C HIS A 292 -23.95 -2.55 -8.09
N THR A 293 -24.97 -1.88 -8.63
CA THR A 293 -25.86 -2.48 -9.60
C THR A 293 -25.28 -2.39 -11.02
N ALA A 294 -25.72 -3.26 -11.91
CA ALA A 294 -25.34 -3.22 -13.32
C ALA A 294 -25.71 -1.89 -14.02
N SER A 295 -26.70 -1.16 -13.48
CA SER A 295 -27.13 0.15 -13.96
C SER A 295 -26.30 1.33 -13.40
N GLY A 296 -25.27 1.05 -12.57
CA GLY A 296 -24.39 2.08 -12.01
C GLY A 296 -24.89 2.73 -10.72
N ILE A 297 -25.93 2.18 -10.08
CA ILE A 297 -26.37 2.65 -8.77
C ILE A 297 -25.45 2.06 -7.72
N GLU A 298 -24.91 2.89 -6.84
CA GLU A 298 -24.17 2.47 -5.65
C GLU A 298 -25.07 2.63 -4.41
N VAL A 299 -25.22 1.53 -3.66
CA VAL A 299 -25.93 1.52 -2.37
C VAL A 299 -24.93 1.17 -1.29
N LYS A 300 -24.75 2.07 -0.33
CA LYS A 300 -23.88 1.86 0.82
C LYS A 300 -24.72 1.50 2.03
N ILE A 301 -24.53 0.30 2.56
CA ILE A 301 -25.31 -0.25 3.66
C ILE A 301 -24.38 -0.41 4.86
N PRO A 302 -24.70 0.18 6.04
CA PRO A 302 -24.00 -0.11 7.27
C PRO A 302 -24.04 -1.61 7.58
N THR A 303 -22.92 -2.19 8.01
CA THR A 303 -22.83 -3.64 8.28
C THR A 303 -23.75 -4.07 9.41
N GLU A 304 -23.98 -3.19 10.40
CA GLU A 304 -24.94 -3.40 11.49
C GLU A 304 -26.35 -3.75 10.98
N ILE A 305 -26.79 -3.06 9.91
CA ILE A 305 -28.13 -3.24 9.33
C ILE A 305 -28.21 -4.55 8.52
N LEU A 306 -27.08 -5.07 8.04
CA LEU A 306 -27.03 -6.35 7.33
C LEU A 306 -27.18 -7.55 8.28
N SER A 307 -26.86 -7.39 9.55
CA SER A 307 -27.02 -8.42 10.60
C SER A 307 -28.44 -8.46 11.18
N GLU A 308 -29.24 -7.42 10.97
CA GLU A 308 -30.64 -7.38 11.35
C GLU A 308 -31.54 -7.78 10.17
N ASP A 309 -32.06 -8.99 10.16
CA ASP A 309 -32.93 -9.57 9.11
C ASP A 309 -34.16 -8.72 8.68
N SER A 310 -34.37 -7.57 9.30
CA SER A 310 -35.57 -6.77 9.14
C SER A 310 -35.45 -5.55 8.22
N ALA A 311 -34.25 -4.98 8.04
CA ALA A 311 -34.08 -3.68 7.37
C ALA A 311 -33.67 -3.80 5.89
N VAL A 312 -32.90 -4.82 5.53
CA VAL A 312 -32.41 -5.06 4.17
C VAL A 312 -32.54 -6.54 3.80
N GLU A 313 -33.17 -6.84 2.68
CA GLU A 313 -33.41 -8.20 2.21
C GLU A 313 -32.92 -8.38 0.77
N PHE A 314 -32.20 -9.48 0.51
CA PHE A 314 -31.78 -9.89 -0.81
C PHE A 314 -32.74 -10.92 -1.37
N LEU A 315 -33.47 -10.55 -2.40
CA LEU A 315 -34.42 -11.44 -3.08
C LEU A 315 -33.74 -12.03 -4.30
N HIS A 316 -33.59 -13.35 -4.29
CA HIS A 316 -33.05 -14.11 -5.42
C HIS A 316 -34.17 -14.58 -6.32
N ALA A 317 -34.12 -14.21 -7.60
CA ALA A 317 -35.08 -14.69 -8.60
C ALA A 317 -34.53 -15.96 -9.32
N GLU A 318 -35.43 -16.74 -9.93
CA GLU A 318 -35.11 -17.99 -10.64
C GLU A 318 -34.16 -17.76 -11.84
N ASP A 319 -34.14 -16.57 -12.41
CA ASP A 319 -33.24 -16.16 -13.51
C ASP A 319 -31.82 -15.80 -13.06
N GLY A 320 -31.51 -15.93 -11.75
CA GLY A 320 -30.21 -15.58 -11.15
C GLY A 320 -30.05 -14.09 -10.85
N SER A 321 -31.06 -13.26 -11.11
CA SER A 321 -31.04 -11.86 -10.69
C SER A 321 -31.25 -11.72 -9.20
N VAL A 322 -30.63 -10.70 -8.60
CA VAL A 322 -30.75 -10.37 -7.18
C VAL A 322 -31.35 -8.98 -7.05
N SER A 323 -32.44 -8.86 -6.30
CA SER A 323 -33.06 -7.59 -5.95
C SER A 323 -32.76 -7.23 -4.51
N LEU A 324 -32.53 -5.95 -4.25
CA LEU A 324 -32.32 -5.41 -2.91
C LEU A 324 -33.62 -4.72 -2.45
N LEU A 325 -34.22 -5.22 -1.37
CA LEU A 325 -35.34 -4.60 -0.72
C LEU A 325 -34.89 -3.87 0.56
N ILE A 326 -35.09 -2.56 0.60
CA ILE A 326 -34.79 -1.73 1.78
C ILE A 326 -36.13 -1.36 2.41
N LYS A 327 -36.33 -1.76 3.67
CA LYS A 327 -37.56 -1.52 4.44
C LYS A 327 -37.42 -0.27 5.30
N ASN A 328 -38.52 0.33 5.71
CA ASN A 328 -38.59 1.47 6.62
C ASN A 328 -37.88 2.74 6.11
N VAL A 329 -37.95 2.99 4.81
CA VAL A 329 -37.36 4.22 4.21
C VAL A 329 -38.27 5.41 4.57
N ILE A 330 -37.69 6.45 5.17
CA ILE A 330 -38.35 7.74 5.40
C ILE A 330 -37.85 8.68 4.25
N LEU A 331 -38.83 9.17 3.45
CA LEU A 331 -38.55 10.10 2.33
C LEU A 331 -38.76 11.55 2.78
#